data_aa0d7420cfea581d18e02e31ce7707de
#
_entry.id   aa0d7420cfea581d18e02e31ce7707de
#
_cell.length_a   1.000
_cell.length_b   1.000
_cell.length_c   1.000
_cell.angle_alpha   90.00
_cell.angle_beta   90.00
_cell.angle_gamma   90.00
#
_symmetry.space_group_name_H-M   'P 1'
#
loop_
_entity.id
_entity.type
_entity.pdbx_description
1 polymer ?
#
loop_
_entity_poly.entity_id
_entity_poly.type
_entity_poly.pdbx_seq_one_letter_code
_entity_poly.pdbx_strand_id
1 'polypeptide(L)'
;MKAKSIIISCIVVTVGIYFIAGCASAPPKKVFRGPEWVWKGSGAFDIDKGKVFYGVGMASGISNKSLLRTTADNRARAEIAKTLETYVAVLAKDYMASTTAGDMSASSEEQHVENALKTFSKTTLHGATIVDRWLDPEDETFYSLCELDMFAFKDALDKHKELDSKVRDYVRENAEKMHGELEKMEEKE
;
A
#
# COMPACT_ATOMS: atom_id res chain seq x y z
N MET A 1 -33.99 34.39 59.44
CA MET A 1 -34.21 33.60 58.19
C MET A 1 -33.48 34.11 56.94
N LYS A 2 -33.32 35.44 56.78
CA LYS A 2 -32.66 36.00 55.54
C LYS A 2 -31.15 35.71 55.42
N ALA A 3 -30.36 35.64 56.51
CA ALA A 3 -28.93 35.39 56.50
C ALA A 3 -28.57 33.96 56.05
N LYS A 4 -29.35 32.94 56.44
CA LYS A 4 -29.11 31.55 56.03
C LYS A 4 -29.35 31.32 54.52
N SER A 5 -30.28 32.06 53.92
CA SER A 5 -30.63 31.98 52.50
C SER A 5 -29.50 32.57 51.62
N ILE A 6 -28.85 33.64 52.08
CA ILE A 6 -27.76 34.29 51.36
C ILE A 6 -26.51 33.38 51.36
N ILE A 7 -26.20 32.72 52.48
CA ILE A 7 -25.02 31.82 52.58
C ILE A 7 -25.20 30.60 51.69
N ILE A 8 -26.40 30.02 51.61
CA ILE A 8 -26.68 28.89 50.71
C ILE A 8 -26.58 29.30 49.25
N SER A 9 -27.06 30.50 48.90
CA SER A 9 -26.94 31.04 47.53
C SER A 9 -25.51 31.28 47.10
N CYS A 10 -24.63 31.78 47.99
CA CYS A 10 -23.21 31.97 47.70
C CYS A 10 -22.45 30.63 47.51
N ILE A 11 -22.78 29.60 48.30
CA ILE A 11 -22.15 28.26 48.20
C ILE A 11 -22.54 27.59 46.89
N VAL A 12 -23.77 27.72 46.41
CA VAL A 12 -24.21 27.14 45.13
C VAL A 12 -23.52 27.83 43.95
N VAL A 13 -23.28 29.14 44.00
CA VAL A 13 -22.59 29.88 42.96
C VAL A 13 -21.09 29.54 42.93
N THR A 14 -20.43 29.34 44.08
CA THR A 14 -19.01 28.96 44.12
C THR A 14 -18.74 27.53 43.66
N VAL A 15 -19.65 26.57 43.95
CA VAL A 15 -19.52 25.18 43.44
C VAL A 15 -19.77 25.11 41.93
N GLY A 16 -20.68 25.95 41.39
CA GLY A 16 -20.94 26.04 39.94
C GLY A 16 -19.75 26.53 39.12
N ILE A 17 -18.86 27.37 39.66
CA ILE A 17 -17.70 27.92 38.94
C ILE A 17 -16.57 26.89 38.85
N TYR A 18 -16.44 25.94 39.73
CA TYR A 18 -15.41 24.90 39.67
C TYR A 18 -15.64 23.83 38.60
N PHE A 19 -16.85 23.71 38.02
CA PHE A 19 -17.13 22.72 36.97
C PHE A 19 -16.81 23.16 35.54
N ILE A 20 -16.42 24.43 35.31
CA ILE A 20 -16.17 24.94 33.93
C ILE A 20 -14.68 24.93 33.57
N ALA A 21 -13.76 24.60 34.47
CA ALA A 21 -12.32 24.63 34.23
C ALA A 21 -11.71 23.31 33.66
N GLY A 22 -12.55 22.40 33.18
CA GLY A 22 -12.13 21.18 32.50
C GLY A 22 -12.03 21.37 30.98
N CYS A 23 -11.27 22.38 30.49
CA CYS A 23 -10.78 22.35 29.12
C CYS A 23 -9.75 21.21 29.01
N ALA A 24 -10.22 20.01 28.71
CA ALA A 24 -9.36 18.96 28.23
C ALA A 24 -8.74 19.46 26.92
N SER A 25 -7.52 19.99 26.99
CA SER A 25 -6.71 20.24 25.81
C SER A 25 -6.55 18.90 25.09
N ALA A 26 -7.12 18.79 23.90
CA ALA A 26 -6.91 17.63 23.07
C ALA A 26 -5.40 17.38 22.98
N PRO A 27 -4.93 16.12 23.12
CA PRO A 27 -3.52 15.83 23.00
C PRO A 27 -3.02 16.38 21.64
N PRO A 28 -1.83 16.99 21.60
CA PRO A 28 -1.31 17.52 20.35
C PRO A 28 -1.31 16.40 19.31
N LYS A 29 -1.92 16.66 18.14
CA LYS A 29 -1.85 15.71 17.02
C LYS A 29 -0.37 15.49 16.74
N LYS A 30 0.10 14.26 16.92
CA LYS A 30 1.46 13.89 16.52
C LYS A 30 1.60 14.20 15.04
N VAL A 31 2.39 15.19 14.71
CA VAL A 31 2.74 15.48 13.31
C VAL A 31 3.78 14.43 12.92
N PHE A 32 3.41 13.55 12.02
CA PHE A 32 4.35 12.58 11.45
C PHE A 32 5.51 13.34 10.78
N ARG A 33 6.75 13.03 11.15
CA ARG A 33 7.96 13.72 10.67
C ARG A 33 8.78 12.89 9.70
N GLY A 34 8.28 11.75 9.27
CA GLY A 34 8.93 10.86 8.32
C GLY A 34 8.75 11.26 6.86
N PRO A 35 9.40 10.56 5.93
CA PRO A 35 9.17 10.70 4.50
C PRO A 35 7.71 10.42 4.14
N GLU A 36 7.23 11.11 3.10
CA GLU A 36 5.83 11.00 2.65
C GLU A 36 5.44 9.55 2.32
N TRP A 37 6.33 8.78 1.70
CA TRP A 37 6.07 7.41 1.32
C TRP A 37 5.78 6.45 2.48
N VAL A 38 6.20 6.80 3.71
CA VAL A 38 5.93 5.96 4.90
C VAL A 38 4.44 5.95 5.25
N TRP A 39 3.78 7.11 5.17
CA TRP A 39 2.34 7.20 5.45
C TRP A 39 1.48 6.94 4.21
N LYS A 40 2.02 7.19 3.01
CA LYS A 40 1.33 6.90 1.75
C LYS A 40 1.19 5.39 1.53
N GLY A 41 2.17 4.60 1.97
CA GLY A 41 2.11 3.14 1.94
C GLY A 41 2.48 2.53 0.60
N SER A 42 2.13 1.23 0.47
CA SER A 42 2.35 0.45 -0.76
C SER A 42 1.23 0.69 -1.75
N GLY A 43 1.52 0.58 -3.06
CA GLY A 43 0.51 0.73 -4.09
C GLY A 43 1.07 0.99 -5.49
N ALA A 44 0.17 1.41 -6.40
CA ALA A 44 0.48 1.83 -7.76
C ALA A 44 0.36 3.34 -7.87
N PHE A 45 1.43 4.03 -8.29
CA PHE A 45 1.46 5.49 -8.34
C PHE A 45 1.99 6.00 -9.68
N ASP A 46 1.46 7.14 -10.13
CA ASP A 46 2.01 7.91 -11.23
C ASP A 46 2.88 9.04 -10.67
N ILE A 47 4.15 9.02 -11.04
CA ILE A 47 5.14 10.02 -10.60
C ILE A 47 5.89 10.57 -11.81
N ASP A 48 6.74 11.57 -11.61
CA ASP A 48 7.55 12.19 -12.68
C ASP A 48 8.37 11.19 -13.51
N LYS A 49 8.67 10.02 -12.95
CA LYS A 49 9.36 8.90 -13.63
C LYS A 49 8.41 7.99 -14.43
N GLY A 50 7.11 8.25 -14.40
CA GLY A 50 6.08 7.39 -14.98
C GLY A 50 5.41 6.47 -13.94
N LYS A 51 4.71 5.46 -14.44
CA LYS A 51 3.94 4.53 -13.62
C LYS A 51 4.84 3.56 -12.87
N VAL A 52 4.68 3.49 -11.55
CA VAL A 52 5.48 2.64 -10.66
C VAL A 52 4.61 1.89 -9.66
N PHE A 53 5.09 0.74 -9.22
CA PHE A 53 4.55 0.01 -8.07
C PHE A 53 5.48 0.22 -6.88
N TYR A 54 4.92 0.61 -5.75
CA TYR A 54 5.65 0.77 -4.50
C TYR A 54 5.28 -0.29 -3.48
N GLY A 55 6.29 -0.73 -2.73
CA GLY A 55 6.12 -1.57 -1.55
C GLY A 55 6.83 -0.94 -0.37
N VAL A 56 6.09 -0.71 0.71
CA VAL A 56 6.63 -0.20 1.96
C VAL A 56 6.69 -1.33 2.98
N GLY A 57 7.89 -1.62 3.46
CA GLY A 57 8.13 -2.62 4.50
C GLY A 57 8.65 -1.98 5.77
N MET A 58 8.23 -2.48 6.92
CA MET A 58 8.70 -2.00 8.21
C MET A 58 9.14 -3.15 9.11
N ALA A 59 10.13 -2.89 10.00
CA ALA A 59 10.58 -3.83 11.02
C ALA A 59 10.99 -3.09 12.29
N SER A 60 10.68 -3.64 13.46
CA SER A 60 11.05 -3.13 14.77
C SER A 60 11.37 -4.25 15.74
N GLY A 61 11.98 -3.93 16.90
CA GLY A 61 12.25 -4.90 17.97
C GLY A 61 13.40 -5.88 17.67
N ILE A 62 14.19 -5.66 16.61
CA ILE A 62 15.32 -6.50 16.22
C ILE A 62 16.64 -5.78 16.57
N SER A 63 17.37 -6.27 17.58
CA SER A 63 18.61 -5.65 18.05
C SER A 63 19.74 -5.68 17.00
N ASN A 64 19.78 -6.71 16.15
CA ASN A 64 20.75 -6.79 15.06
C ASN A 64 20.36 -5.85 13.93
N LYS A 65 21.09 -4.75 13.76
CA LYS A 65 20.78 -3.70 12.76
C LYS A 65 20.80 -4.21 11.31
N SER A 66 21.65 -5.19 10.97
CA SER A 66 21.67 -5.81 9.64
C SER A 66 20.40 -6.62 9.39
N LEU A 67 20.01 -7.42 10.38
CA LEU A 67 18.78 -8.22 10.30
C LEU A 67 17.53 -7.32 10.27
N LEU A 68 17.50 -6.25 11.09
CA LEU A 68 16.40 -5.27 11.08
C LEU A 68 16.18 -4.69 9.69
N ARG A 69 17.25 -4.21 9.05
CA ARG A 69 17.23 -3.67 7.69
C ARG A 69 16.77 -4.73 6.66
N THR A 70 17.38 -5.91 6.69
CA THR A 70 17.03 -6.97 5.73
C THR A 70 15.58 -7.41 5.88
N THR A 71 15.05 -7.42 7.10
CA THR A 71 13.64 -7.74 7.36
C THR A 71 12.72 -6.69 6.75
N ALA A 72 13.00 -5.40 6.92
CA ALA A 72 12.22 -4.33 6.32
C ALA A 72 12.29 -4.39 4.78
N ASP A 73 13.49 -4.56 4.20
CA ASP A 73 13.69 -4.70 2.76
C ASP A 73 12.88 -5.87 2.17
N ASN A 74 12.88 -7.02 2.84
CA ASN A 74 12.12 -8.19 2.38
C ASN A 74 10.61 -7.98 2.50
N ARG A 75 10.14 -7.29 3.54
CA ARG A 75 8.74 -6.92 3.68
C ARG A 75 8.30 -5.94 2.60
N ALA A 76 9.13 -4.96 2.26
CA ALA A 76 8.86 -4.03 1.16
C ALA A 76 8.69 -4.76 -0.18
N ARG A 77 9.56 -5.74 -0.49
CA ARG A 77 9.41 -6.59 -1.68
C ARG A 77 8.15 -7.45 -1.63
N ALA A 78 7.79 -7.96 -0.45
CA ALA A 78 6.56 -8.74 -0.30
C ALA A 78 5.29 -7.91 -0.55
N GLU A 79 5.30 -6.62 -0.19
CA GLU A 79 4.19 -5.72 -0.50
C GLU A 79 4.07 -5.46 -2.01
N ILE A 80 5.17 -5.26 -2.75
CA ILE A 80 5.14 -5.21 -4.22
C ILE A 80 4.55 -6.52 -4.80
N ALA A 81 4.91 -7.68 -4.23
CA ALA A 81 4.37 -8.96 -4.67
C ALA A 81 2.85 -9.00 -4.57
N LYS A 82 2.28 -8.55 -3.45
CA LYS A 82 0.83 -8.48 -3.27
C LYS A 82 0.16 -7.54 -4.27
N THR A 83 0.72 -6.35 -4.46
CA THR A 83 0.23 -5.38 -5.43
C THR A 83 0.21 -5.97 -6.83
N LEU A 84 1.30 -6.63 -7.23
CA LEU A 84 1.39 -7.31 -8.54
C LEU A 84 0.45 -8.51 -8.66
N GLU A 85 0.24 -9.30 -7.61
CA GLU A 85 -0.73 -10.39 -7.63
C GLU A 85 -2.15 -9.87 -7.90
N THR A 86 -2.54 -8.80 -7.23
CA THR A 86 -3.84 -8.15 -7.45
C THR A 86 -3.94 -7.60 -8.87
N TYR A 87 -2.94 -6.87 -9.33
CA TYR A 87 -2.86 -6.29 -10.66
C TYR A 87 -2.98 -7.35 -11.76
N VAL A 88 -2.21 -8.43 -11.64
CA VAL A 88 -2.19 -9.54 -12.61
C VAL A 88 -3.51 -10.31 -12.59
N ALA A 89 -4.13 -10.50 -11.41
CA ALA A 89 -5.45 -11.13 -11.31
C ALA A 89 -6.53 -10.33 -12.04
N VAL A 90 -6.49 -8.99 -11.96
CA VAL A 90 -7.41 -8.12 -12.70
C VAL A 90 -7.16 -8.24 -14.20
N LEU A 91 -5.92 -8.17 -14.66
CA LEU A 91 -5.55 -8.35 -16.07
C LEU A 91 -5.97 -9.71 -16.63
N ALA A 92 -5.79 -10.79 -15.85
CA ALA A 92 -6.21 -12.12 -16.25
C ALA A 92 -7.72 -12.20 -16.41
N LYS A 93 -8.47 -11.65 -15.46
CA LYS A 93 -9.93 -11.61 -15.51
C LYS A 93 -10.44 -10.83 -16.71
N ASP A 94 -9.84 -9.67 -17.00
CA ASP A 94 -10.21 -8.85 -18.16
C ASP A 94 -9.89 -9.55 -19.48
N TYR A 95 -8.72 -10.23 -19.57
CA TYR A 95 -8.37 -11.02 -20.75
C TYR A 95 -9.40 -12.11 -21.00
N MET A 96 -9.78 -12.87 -19.99
CA MET A 96 -10.77 -13.93 -20.09
C MET A 96 -12.14 -13.39 -20.48
N ALA A 97 -12.58 -12.29 -19.88
CA ALA A 97 -13.84 -11.64 -20.24
C ALA A 97 -13.87 -11.17 -21.70
N SER A 98 -12.73 -10.77 -22.26
CA SER A 98 -12.62 -10.32 -23.66
C SER A 98 -12.59 -11.48 -24.66
N THR A 99 -12.15 -12.67 -24.24
CA THR A 99 -11.94 -13.84 -25.14
C THR A 99 -13.06 -14.87 -25.05
N THR A 100 -13.78 -14.98 -23.93
CA THR A 100 -14.76 -16.04 -23.64
C THR A 100 -16.19 -15.68 -23.97
N ALA A 101 -16.46 -14.67 -24.76
CA ALA A 101 -17.83 -14.30 -25.15
C ALA A 101 -18.54 -15.39 -26.00
N GLY A 102 -18.65 -16.63 -25.46
CA GLY A 102 -19.50 -17.66 -26.09
C GLY A 102 -19.19 -19.13 -25.92
N ASP A 103 -18.08 -19.55 -25.26
CA ASP A 103 -17.80 -21.00 -25.14
C ASP A 103 -17.37 -21.41 -23.72
N MET A 104 -18.10 -22.38 -23.15
CA MET A 104 -17.85 -22.93 -21.81
C MET A 104 -16.69 -23.94 -21.76
N SER A 105 -15.92 -24.15 -22.82
CA SER A 105 -14.73 -25.02 -22.83
C SER A 105 -13.48 -24.37 -22.22
N ALA A 106 -13.59 -23.13 -21.77
CA ALA A 106 -12.52 -22.25 -21.37
C ALA A 106 -11.87 -22.53 -19.98
N SER A 107 -12.44 -23.40 -19.14
CA SER A 107 -11.97 -23.54 -17.74
C SER A 107 -10.53 -24.04 -17.59
N SER A 108 -10.02 -24.82 -18.52
CA SER A 108 -8.61 -25.30 -18.48
C SER A 108 -7.63 -24.26 -19.01
N GLU A 109 -8.01 -23.48 -20.02
CA GLU A 109 -7.20 -22.35 -20.52
C GLU A 109 -7.13 -21.22 -19.52
N GLU A 110 -8.24 -20.90 -18.85
CA GLU A 110 -8.32 -19.92 -17.78
C GLU A 110 -7.35 -20.23 -16.64
N GLN A 111 -7.35 -21.46 -16.14
CA GLN A 111 -6.41 -21.90 -15.11
C GLN A 111 -4.95 -21.83 -15.58
N HIS A 112 -4.69 -22.14 -16.85
CA HIS A 112 -3.35 -22.07 -17.39
C HIS A 112 -2.85 -20.61 -17.45
N VAL A 113 -3.66 -19.70 -17.96
CA VAL A 113 -3.35 -18.25 -18.01
C VAL A 113 -3.13 -17.69 -16.61
N GLU A 114 -4.02 -17.99 -15.65
CA GLU A 114 -3.89 -17.53 -14.27
C GLU A 114 -2.60 -18.03 -13.61
N ASN A 115 -2.26 -19.32 -13.77
CA ASN A 115 -1.04 -19.88 -13.21
C ASN A 115 0.23 -19.29 -13.86
N ALA A 116 0.21 -19.08 -15.17
CA ALA A 116 1.32 -18.46 -15.89
C ALA A 116 1.55 -17.00 -15.45
N LEU A 117 0.48 -16.23 -15.25
CA LEU A 117 0.55 -14.88 -14.75
C LEU A 117 1.00 -14.81 -13.27
N LYS A 118 0.59 -15.74 -12.41
CA LYS A 118 1.11 -15.88 -11.04
C LYS A 118 2.61 -16.19 -11.01
N THR A 119 3.07 -17.05 -11.91
CA THR A 119 4.50 -17.36 -12.05
C THR A 119 5.28 -16.15 -12.56
N PHE A 120 4.73 -15.42 -13.52
CA PHE A 120 5.28 -14.17 -14.02
C PHE A 120 5.44 -13.12 -12.91
N SER A 121 4.42 -12.90 -12.07
CA SER A 121 4.49 -11.95 -10.95
C SER A 121 5.67 -12.25 -10.02
N LYS A 122 5.89 -13.53 -9.69
CA LYS A 122 7.04 -13.95 -8.85
C LYS A 122 8.38 -13.67 -9.51
N THR A 123 8.50 -13.87 -10.81
CA THR A 123 9.74 -13.64 -11.58
C THR A 123 10.04 -12.14 -11.71
N THR A 124 9.01 -11.33 -11.88
CA THR A 124 9.13 -9.87 -12.04
C THR A 124 9.69 -9.17 -10.80
N LEU A 125 9.52 -9.77 -9.60
CA LEU A 125 10.10 -9.24 -8.37
C LEU A 125 11.64 -9.13 -8.39
N HIS A 126 12.33 -9.81 -9.30
CA HIS A 126 13.78 -9.64 -9.46
C HIS A 126 14.16 -8.24 -9.98
N GLY A 127 13.23 -7.51 -10.61
CA GLY A 127 13.41 -6.11 -11.01
C GLY A 127 13.09 -5.09 -9.92
N ALA A 128 12.50 -5.53 -8.80
CA ALA A 128 12.13 -4.64 -7.71
C ALA A 128 13.36 -4.23 -6.88
N THR A 129 13.59 -2.93 -6.77
CA THR A 129 14.76 -2.34 -6.10
C THR A 129 14.38 -1.56 -4.86
N ILE A 130 15.20 -1.64 -3.80
CA ILE A 130 15.05 -0.77 -2.64
C ILE A 130 15.65 0.60 -2.98
N VAL A 131 14.81 1.61 -2.99
CA VAL A 131 15.16 2.98 -3.41
C VAL A 131 15.35 3.94 -2.26
N ASP A 132 14.72 3.67 -1.11
CA ASP A 132 14.88 4.50 0.09
C ASP A 132 14.72 3.69 1.38
N ARG A 133 15.23 4.24 2.47
CA ARG A 133 15.13 3.68 3.82
C ARG A 133 15.07 4.80 4.84
N TRP A 134 14.26 4.60 5.87
CA TRP A 134 14.13 5.55 6.96
C TRP A 134 14.01 4.84 8.31
N LEU A 135 14.71 5.34 9.31
CA LEU A 135 14.62 4.89 10.69
C LEU A 135 13.85 5.93 11.49
N ASP A 136 12.71 5.54 12.05
CA ASP A 136 11.97 6.42 12.95
C ASP A 136 12.79 6.67 14.21
N PRO A 137 13.12 7.94 14.52
CA PRO A 137 13.89 8.27 15.72
C PRO A 137 13.08 8.17 17.02
N GLU A 138 11.73 8.07 16.96
CA GLU A 138 10.89 8.02 18.16
C GLU A 138 10.76 6.58 18.69
N ASP A 139 10.59 5.59 17.82
CA ASP A 139 10.32 4.20 18.21
C ASP A 139 11.29 3.17 17.60
N GLU A 140 12.33 3.65 16.90
CA GLU A 140 13.34 2.84 16.23
C GLU A 140 12.76 1.84 15.18
N THR A 141 11.58 2.09 14.65
CA THR A 141 11.04 1.34 13.52
C THR A 141 11.80 1.68 12.25
N PHE A 142 12.27 0.64 11.56
CA PHE A 142 12.99 0.77 10.31
C PHE A 142 12.04 0.53 9.14
N TYR A 143 12.01 1.48 8.24
CA TYR A 143 11.18 1.44 7.02
C TYR A 143 12.06 1.30 5.78
N SER A 144 11.56 0.57 4.79
CA SER A 144 12.18 0.43 3.47
C SER A 144 11.14 0.67 2.39
N LEU A 145 11.53 1.44 1.38
CA LEU A 145 10.75 1.66 0.16
C LEU A 145 11.33 0.81 -0.96
N CYS A 146 10.52 -0.03 -1.55
CA CYS A 146 10.83 -0.81 -2.74
C CYS A 146 10.04 -0.26 -3.93
N GLU A 147 10.65 -0.22 -5.10
CA GLU A 147 10.06 0.28 -6.34
C GLU A 147 10.21 -0.76 -7.45
N LEU A 148 9.16 -0.88 -8.26
CA LEU A 148 9.19 -1.57 -9.55
C LEU A 148 8.53 -0.66 -10.59
N ASP A 149 9.29 -0.20 -11.57
CA ASP A 149 8.75 0.63 -12.63
C ASP A 149 8.03 -0.17 -13.71
N MET A 150 7.16 0.49 -14.48
CA MET A 150 6.36 -0.14 -15.54
C MET A 150 7.25 -0.66 -16.69
N PHE A 151 8.42 -0.05 -16.92
CA PHE A 151 9.36 -0.51 -17.94
C PHE A 151 9.97 -1.85 -17.52
N ALA A 152 10.44 -1.98 -16.28
CA ALA A 152 10.96 -3.24 -15.74
C ALA A 152 9.89 -4.33 -15.73
N PHE A 153 8.63 -3.98 -15.44
CA PHE A 153 7.49 -4.90 -15.53
C PHE A 153 7.29 -5.42 -16.96
N LYS A 154 7.27 -4.54 -17.97
CA LYS A 154 7.11 -4.91 -19.39
C LYS A 154 8.30 -5.69 -19.92
N ASP A 155 9.53 -5.32 -19.54
CA ASP A 155 10.75 -6.06 -19.91
C ASP A 155 10.77 -7.49 -19.36
N ALA A 156 10.32 -7.66 -18.12
CA ALA A 156 10.16 -8.98 -17.53
C ALA A 156 9.10 -9.81 -18.26
N LEU A 157 7.99 -9.18 -18.67
CA LEU A 157 6.92 -9.81 -19.45
C LEU A 157 7.44 -10.35 -20.79
N ASP A 158 8.22 -9.56 -21.52
CA ASP A 158 8.79 -9.96 -22.82
C ASP A 158 9.76 -11.16 -22.71
N LYS A 159 10.44 -11.27 -21.59
CA LYS A 159 11.37 -12.37 -21.30
C LYS A 159 10.67 -13.66 -20.83
N HIS A 160 9.42 -13.56 -20.41
CA HIS A 160 8.67 -14.70 -19.84
C HIS A 160 8.03 -15.56 -20.94
N LYS A 161 8.80 -16.54 -21.45
CA LYS A 161 8.40 -17.38 -22.59
C LYS A 161 7.30 -18.39 -22.28
N GLU A 162 6.99 -18.62 -21.02
CA GLU A 162 5.92 -19.55 -20.59
C GLU A 162 4.51 -18.96 -20.78
N LEU A 163 4.41 -17.64 -20.90
CA LEU A 163 3.17 -16.97 -21.28
C LEU A 163 2.95 -17.06 -22.80
N ASP A 164 1.72 -17.38 -23.18
CA ASP A 164 1.29 -17.30 -24.59
C ASP A 164 1.48 -15.88 -25.14
N SER A 165 1.78 -15.78 -26.44
CA SER A 165 2.05 -14.50 -27.09
C SER A 165 0.85 -13.55 -27.04
N LYS A 166 -0.38 -14.07 -27.18
CA LYS A 166 -1.62 -13.27 -27.13
C LYS A 166 -1.83 -12.70 -25.74
N VAL A 167 -1.56 -13.48 -24.69
CA VAL A 167 -1.63 -13.02 -23.30
C VAL A 167 -0.59 -11.93 -23.04
N ARG A 168 0.65 -12.12 -23.51
CA ARG A 168 1.70 -11.10 -23.37
C ARG A 168 1.32 -9.78 -24.07
N ASP A 169 0.83 -9.86 -25.30
CA ASP A 169 0.41 -8.69 -26.06
C ASP A 169 -0.73 -7.96 -25.36
N TYR A 170 -1.75 -8.68 -24.88
CA TYR A 170 -2.85 -8.12 -24.12
C TYR A 170 -2.37 -7.42 -22.84
N VAL A 171 -1.53 -8.09 -22.04
CA VAL A 171 -0.99 -7.50 -20.80
C VAL A 171 -0.18 -6.25 -21.12
N ARG A 172 0.67 -6.28 -22.15
CA ARG A 172 1.48 -5.13 -22.56
C ARG A 172 0.62 -3.93 -22.96
N GLU A 173 -0.43 -4.15 -23.74
CA GLU A 173 -1.33 -3.09 -24.24
C GLU A 173 -2.19 -2.49 -23.13
N ASN A 174 -2.60 -3.30 -22.16
CA ASN A 174 -3.49 -2.87 -21.09
C ASN A 174 -2.78 -2.48 -19.79
N ALA A 175 -1.48 -2.77 -19.65
CA ALA A 175 -0.73 -2.56 -18.42
C ALA A 175 -0.84 -1.14 -17.88
N GLU A 176 -0.66 -0.12 -18.70
CA GLU A 176 -0.70 1.27 -18.25
C GLU A 176 -2.11 1.75 -17.87
N LYS A 177 -3.11 1.27 -18.58
CA LYS A 177 -4.52 1.56 -18.27
C LYS A 177 -4.89 0.99 -16.90
N MET A 178 -4.57 -0.28 -16.67
CA MET A 178 -4.89 -0.97 -15.42
C MET A 178 -4.12 -0.39 -14.23
N HIS A 179 -2.87 0.04 -14.43
CA HIS A 179 -2.12 0.75 -13.39
C HIS A 179 -2.86 2.02 -12.94
N GLY A 180 -3.35 2.82 -13.88
CA GLY A 180 -4.13 4.02 -13.55
C GLY A 180 -5.50 3.72 -12.92
N GLU A 181 -6.07 2.54 -13.12
CA GLU A 181 -7.29 2.12 -12.42
C GLU A 181 -7.00 1.73 -10.97
N LEU A 182 -5.89 1.03 -10.70
CA LEU A 182 -5.44 0.71 -9.35
C LEU A 182 -5.11 1.98 -8.56
N GLU A 183 -4.37 2.90 -9.15
CA GLU A 183 -4.04 4.19 -8.52
C GLU A 183 -5.30 4.93 -8.04
N LYS A 184 -6.35 5.00 -8.89
CA LYS A 184 -7.63 5.61 -8.54
C LYS A 184 -8.39 4.88 -7.44
N MET A 185 -8.19 3.57 -7.27
CA MET A 185 -8.79 2.80 -6.18
C MET A 185 -8.11 3.13 -4.85
N GLU A 186 -6.79 3.24 -4.84
CA GLU A 186 -5.99 3.57 -3.66
C GLU A 186 -6.18 5.01 -3.17
N GLU A 187 -6.43 5.97 -4.08
CA GLU A 187 -6.75 7.36 -3.70
C GLU A 187 -8.08 7.53 -2.96
N LYS A 188 -8.94 6.51 -2.97
CA LYS A 188 -10.29 6.55 -2.35
C LYS A 188 -10.35 5.91 -0.97
N GLU A 189 -9.29 5.23 -0.53
CA GLU A 189 -9.18 4.64 0.81
C GLU A 189 -8.46 5.60 1.78
#